data_850c5be7aaec4c753c897fd2225f6a13
#
_entry.id   850c5be7aaec4c753c897fd2225f6a13
#
_cell.length_a   1.000
_cell.length_b   1.000
_cell.length_c   1.000
_cell.angle_alpha   90.00
_cell.angle_beta   90.00
_cell.angle_gamma   90.00
#
_symmetry.space_group_name_H-M   'P 1'
#
loop_
_entity.id
_entity.type
_entity.pdbx_description
1 polymer ?
#
loop_
_entity_poly.entity_id
_entity_poly.type
_entity_poly.pdbx_seq_one_letter_code
_entity_poly.pdbx_strand_id
1 'polypeptide(L)'
;MVRYADDFVILCKTEEQAKAALEAVRAWVAEAGLSLHPAKTRVADARREPFEFLGYRFDKGRRWPRDKSKRKLRETLKPHLKRTGGQSVQAVIGRINPTLRGWFGYFKHAEAAAMREIDGWVRMRLRSLLRKRRGRRGRGRGDDHHRWRDAFFANLGLFSLEQARDLACQSMKMAH
;
A
#
# COMPACT_ATOMS: atom_id res chain seq x y z
N MET A 1 -8.69 21.90 6.27
CA MET A 1 -7.47 21.31 6.87
C MET A 1 -7.75 19.87 7.28
N VAL A 2 -6.84 18.95 7.01
CA VAL A 2 -6.85 17.56 7.51
C VAL A 2 -5.63 17.40 8.40
N ARG A 3 -5.82 16.94 9.64
CA ARG A 3 -4.75 16.77 10.63
C ARG A 3 -4.76 15.37 11.21
N TYR A 4 -3.59 14.82 11.41
CA TYR A 4 -3.38 13.59 12.16
C TYR A 4 -2.12 13.75 13.03
N ALA A 5 -2.30 13.82 14.33
CA ALA A 5 -1.26 14.15 15.30
C ALA A 5 -0.54 15.47 14.92
N ASP A 6 0.76 15.40 14.62
CA ASP A 6 1.62 16.49 14.18
C ASP A 6 1.66 16.69 12.65
N ASP A 7 1.18 15.72 11.88
CA ASP A 7 1.07 15.83 10.42
C ASP A 7 -0.26 16.49 10.02
N PHE A 8 -0.22 17.48 9.12
CA PHE A 8 -1.44 18.09 8.56
C PHE A 8 -1.27 18.53 7.11
N VAL A 9 -2.40 18.66 6.41
CA VAL A 9 -2.50 19.19 5.06
C VAL A 9 -3.61 20.22 5.00
N ILE A 10 -3.32 21.38 4.40
CA ILE A 10 -4.31 22.43 4.10
C ILE A 10 -4.52 22.44 2.60
N LEU A 11 -5.77 22.22 2.15
CA LEU A 11 -6.14 22.27 0.75
C LEU A 11 -6.68 23.67 0.45
N CYS A 12 -6.06 24.34 -0.52
CA CYS A 12 -6.41 25.66 -1.00
C CYS A 12 -6.78 25.60 -2.48
N LYS A 13 -7.57 26.57 -2.95
CA LYS A 13 -7.98 26.66 -4.36
C LYS A 13 -6.93 27.37 -5.21
N THR A 14 -6.18 28.31 -4.64
CA THR A 14 -5.14 29.11 -5.31
C THR A 14 -3.81 29.05 -4.55
N GLU A 15 -2.75 29.42 -5.23
CA GLU A 15 -1.40 29.48 -4.66
C GLU A 15 -1.30 30.58 -3.60
N GLU A 16 -1.96 31.73 -3.82
CA GLU A 16 -1.98 32.85 -2.89
C GLU A 16 -2.63 32.44 -1.55
N GLN A 17 -3.76 31.71 -1.62
CA GLN A 17 -4.40 31.16 -0.44
C GLN A 17 -3.50 30.16 0.31
N ALA A 18 -2.75 29.35 -0.42
CA ALA A 18 -1.83 28.39 0.18
C ALA A 18 -0.64 29.08 0.86
N LYS A 19 -0.09 30.14 0.26
CA LYS A 19 0.97 30.96 0.85
C LYS A 19 0.47 31.68 2.10
N ALA A 20 -0.71 32.32 2.04
CA ALA A 20 -1.31 32.99 3.20
C ALA A 20 -1.57 32.01 4.36
N ALA A 21 -2.08 30.81 4.05
CA ALA A 21 -2.28 29.76 5.04
C ALA A 21 -0.95 29.30 5.69
N LEU A 22 0.11 29.18 4.90
CA LEU A 22 1.43 28.83 5.42
C LEU A 22 1.98 29.88 6.37
N GLU A 23 1.86 31.18 6.03
CA GLU A 23 2.32 32.27 6.91
C GLU A 23 1.49 32.33 8.21
N ALA A 24 0.17 32.14 8.13
CA ALA A 24 -0.69 32.08 9.33
C ALA A 24 -0.28 30.92 10.25
N VAL A 25 0.03 29.75 9.68
CA VAL A 25 0.51 28.61 10.47
C VAL A 25 1.88 28.88 11.07
N ARG A 26 2.79 29.51 10.33
CA ARG A 26 4.12 29.90 10.86
C ARG A 26 4.01 30.82 12.06
N ALA A 27 3.17 31.85 11.95
CA ALA A 27 2.95 32.80 13.05
C ALA A 27 2.41 32.07 14.29
N TRP A 28 1.35 31.29 14.12
CA TRP A 28 0.73 30.54 15.22
C TRP A 28 1.71 29.54 15.89
N VAL A 29 2.48 28.81 15.10
CA VAL A 29 3.48 27.85 15.62
C VAL A 29 4.60 28.55 16.40
N ALA A 30 5.04 29.75 15.92
CA ALA A 30 6.04 30.56 16.60
C ALA A 30 5.52 31.10 17.94
N GLU A 31 4.27 31.60 17.99
CA GLU A 31 3.61 32.03 19.23
C GLU A 31 3.51 30.89 20.25
N ALA A 32 3.31 29.64 19.78
CA ALA A 32 3.26 28.46 20.63
C ALA A 32 4.65 27.95 21.05
N GLY A 33 5.73 28.62 20.69
CA GLY A 33 7.12 28.20 20.98
C GLY A 33 7.57 26.95 20.23
N LEU A 34 6.87 26.60 19.12
CA LEU A 34 7.15 25.45 18.28
C LEU A 34 7.81 25.89 16.95
N SER A 35 8.32 24.94 16.19
CA SER A 35 8.88 25.20 14.87
C SER A 35 8.39 24.20 13.83
N LEU A 36 8.11 24.69 12.62
CA LEU A 36 7.82 23.84 11.48
C LEU A 36 9.10 23.22 10.93
N HIS A 37 9.04 21.95 10.54
CA HIS A 37 10.19 21.28 9.94
C HIS A 37 10.43 21.82 8.52
N PRO A 38 11.58 22.51 8.25
CA PRO A 38 11.79 23.28 7.02
C PRO A 38 11.73 22.42 5.76
N ALA A 39 12.30 21.21 5.78
CA ALA A 39 12.33 20.33 4.62
C ALA A 39 11.02 19.56 4.36
N LYS A 40 10.08 19.56 5.32
CA LYS A 40 8.79 18.83 5.18
C LYS A 40 7.62 19.77 4.94
N THR A 41 7.75 21.05 5.33
CA THR A 41 6.70 22.05 5.18
C THR A 41 6.89 22.77 3.85
N ARG A 42 5.94 22.60 2.94
CA ARG A 42 5.98 23.23 1.61
C ARG A 42 4.59 23.48 1.06
N VAL A 43 4.48 24.45 0.18
CA VAL A 43 3.34 24.60 -0.73
C VAL A 43 3.61 23.78 -1.98
N ALA A 44 2.64 23.02 -2.46
CA ALA A 44 2.75 22.20 -3.66
C ALA A 44 1.46 22.27 -4.48
N ASP A 45 1.57 22.37 -5.80
CA ASP A 45 0.43 22.22 -6.70
C ASP A 45 0.12 20.72 -6.88
N ALA A 46 -0.92 20.25 -6.22
CA ALA A 46 -1.37 18.85 -6.26
C ALA A 46 -1.74 18.34 -7.68
N ARG A 47 -1.92 19.23 -8.66
CA ARG A 47 -2.17 18.88 -10.07
C ARG A 47 -0.88 18.61 -10.84
N ARG A 48 0.21 19.22 -10.42
CA ARG A 48 1.52 19.16 -11.10
C ARG A 48 2.50 18.27 -10.38
N GLU A 49 2.49 18.28 -9.04
CA GLU A 49 3.45 17.59 -8.21
C GLU A 49 2.79 16.57 -7.30
N PRO A 50 3.32 15.34 -7.22
CA PRO A 50 2.86 14.38 -6.24
C PRO A 50 3.29 14.79 -4.83
N PHE A 51 2.45 14.50 -3.85
CA PHE A 51 2.79 14.68 -2.44
C PHE A 51 2.46 13.43 -1.62
N GLU A 52 3.13 13.28 -0.49
CA GLU A 52 2.91 12.15 0.43
C GLU A 52 2.26 12.64 1.72
N PHE A 53 1.22 11.93 2.16
CA PHE A 53 0.55 12.15 3.43
C PHE A 53 0.04 10.85 4.01
N LEU A 54 0.27 10.59 5.30
CA LEU A 54 -0.17 9.39 6.02
C LEU A 54 0.12 8.07 5.27
N GLY A 55 1.31 7.93 4.71
CA GLY A 55 1.72 6.71 4.01
C GLY A 55 1.15 6.55 2.60
N TYR A 56 0.28 7.46 2.16
CA TYR A 56 -0.18 7.56 0.78
C TYR A 56 0.67 8.54 -0.02
N ARG A 57 0.82 8.27 -1.31
CA ARG A 57 1.25 9.20 -2.34
C ARG A 57 0.02 9.63 -3.14
N PHE A 58 -0.22 10.91 -3.21
CA PHE A 58 -1.25 11.54 -4.02
C PHE A 58 -0.63 12.05 -5.31
N ASP A 59 -1.19 11.68 -6.44
CA ASP A 59 -0.68 12.04 -7.76
C ASP A 59 -1.86 12.22 -8.71
N LYS A 60 -2.06 13.46 -9.20
CA LYS A 60 -3.14 13.82 -10.14
C LYS A 60 -4.52 13.30 -9.70
N GLY A 61 -4.87 13.50 -8.43
CA GLY A 61 -6.14 13.07 -7.85
C GLY A 61 -6.24 11.57 -7.51
N ARG A 62 -5.22 10.77 -7.82
CA ARG A 62 -5.15 9.35 -7.49
C ARG A 62 -4.37 9.11 -6.22
N ARG A 63 -4.64 7.98 -5.55
CA ARG A 63 -4.04 7.61 -4.26
C ARG A 63 -3.29 6.29 -4.40
N TRP A 64 -2.02 6.30 -4.04
CA TRP A 64 -1.13 5.14 -4.09
C TRP A 64 -0.50 4.91 -2.72
N PRO A 65 -0.28 3.67 -2.27
CA PRO A 65 0.61 3.44 -1.14
C PRO A 65 2.01 3.90 -1.53
N ARG A 66 2.66 4.71 -0.68
CA ARG A 66 4.04 5.14 -0.96
C ARG A 66 4.99 3.93 -1.01
N ASP A 67 6.10 4.05 -1.73
CA ASP A 67 7.04 2.95 -1.93
C ASP A 67 7.63 2.40 -0.63
N LYS A 68 7.87 3.26 0.36
CA LYS A 68 8.29 2.84 1.71
C LYS A 68 7.26 1.91 2.37
N SER A 69 5.96 2.19 2.21
CA SER A 69 4.87 1.36 2.75
C SER A 69 4.79 -0.01 2.06
N LYS A 70 4.92 -0.04 0.73
CA LYS A 70 4.99 -1.29 -0.04
C LYS A 70 6.24 -2.12 0.32
N ARG A 71 7.37 -1.47 0.49
CA ARG A 71 8.64 -2.10 0.91
C ARG A 71 8.50 -2.73 2.27
N LYS A 72 7.99 -1.99 3.27
CA LYS A 72 7.76 -2.49 4.63
C LYS A 72 6.86 -3.73 4.63
N LEU A 73 5.75 -3.72 3.87
CA LEU A 73 4.90 -4.91 3.72
C LEU A 73 5.69 -6.11 3.19
N ARG A 74 6.45 -5.92 2.10
CA ARG A 74 7.26 -7.00 1.53
C ARG A 74 8.31 -7.54 2.51
N GLU A 75 8.93 -6.68 3.28
CA GLU A 75 9.91 -7.05 4.32
C GLU A 75 9.25 -7.88 5.42
N THR A 76 8.07 -7.48 5.90
CA THR A 76 7.29 -8.25 6.87
C THR A 76 6.88 -9.62 6.35
N LEU A 77 6.50 -9.73 5.08
CA LEU A 77 6.07 -10.99 4.47
C LEU A 77 7.23 -11.93 4.10
N LYS A 78 8.41 -11.40 3.75
CA LYS A 78 9.58 -12.19 3.29
C LYS A 78 9.96 -13.36 4.21
N PRO A 79 10.02 -13.22 5.55
CA PRO A 79 10.36 -14.32 6.45
C PRO A 79 9.44 -15.54 6.31
N HIS A 80 8.13 -15.29 6.13
CA HIS A 80 7.12 -16.33 5.98
C HIS A 80 7.13 -16.98 4.58
N LEU A 81 7.63 -16.27 3.58
CA LEU A 81 7.71 -16.70 2.17
C LEU A 81 9.07 -17.28 1.80
N LYS A 82 9.86 -17.74 2.78
CA LYS A 82 11.14 -18.42 2.53
C LYS A 82 10.91 -19.76 1.85
N ARG A 83 11.71 -20.03 0.80
CA ARG A 83 11.63 -21.27 0.01
C ARG A 83 12.12 -22.53 0.75
N THR A 84 12.83 -22.36 1.86
CA THR A 84 13.44 -23.43 2.66
C THR A 84 12.57 -23.87 3.84
N GLY A 85 11.42 -23.23 4.08
CA GLY A 85 10.49 -23.64 5.12
C GLY A 85 9.78 -24.95 4.76
N GLY A 86 9.75 -25.93 5.68
CA GLY A 86 9.07 -27.22 5.51
C GLY A 86 7.53 -27.16 5.59
N GLN A 87 6.94 -25.98 5.82
CA GLN A 87 5.51 -25.83 6.07
C GLN A 87 4.67 -25.93 4.81
N SER A 88 3.44 -26.47 4.90
CA SER A 88 2.51 -26.51 3.78
C SER A 88 2.25 -25.10 3.23
N VAL A 89 1.89 -24.99 1.93
CA VAL A 89 1.54 -23.68 1.32
C VAL A 89 0.33 -23.07 2.02
N GLN A 90 -0.62 -23.90 2.42
CA GLN A 90 -1.80 -23.46 3.15
C GLN A 90 -1.43 -22.84 4.51
N ALA A 91 -0.50 -23.45 5.25
CA ALA A 91 0.01 -22.90 6.51
C ALA A 91 0.74 -21.55 6.29
N VAL A 92 1.52 -21.44 5.20
CA VAL A 92 2.17 -20.18 4.81
C VAL A 92 1.12 -19.11 4.51
N ILE A 93 0.08 -19.44 3.73
CA ILE A 93 -1.04 -18.54 3.40
C ILE A 93 -1.74 -18.07 4.68
N GLY A 94 -2.06 -18.99 5.59
CA GLY A 94 -2.67 -18.63 6.89
C GLY A 94 -1.85 -17.62 7.69
N ARG A 95 -0.53 -17.72 7.65
CA ARG A 95 0.38 -16.80 8.36
C ARG A 95 0.50 -15.42 7.72
N ILE A 96 0.43 -15.32 6.39
CA ILE A 96 0.56 -14.03 5.70
C ILE A 96 -0.76 -13.27 5.60
N ASN A 97 -1.90 -13.96 5.61
CA ASN A 97 -3.22 -13.35 5.46
C ASN A 97 -3.52 -12.25 6.49
N PRO A 98 -3.23 -12.41 7.80
CA PRO A 98 -3.48 -11.33 8.77
C PRO A 98 -2.73 -10.04 8.41
N THR A 99 -1.47 -10.15 7.99
CA THR A 99 -0.66 -9.00 7.54
C THR A 99 -1.25 -8.35 6.29
N LEU A 100 -1.68 -9.16 5.31
CA LEU A 100 -2.31 -8.66 4.08
C LEU A 100 -3.64 -7.94 4.39
N ARG A 101 -4.49 -8.52 5.25
CA ARG A 101 -5.76 -7.91 5.66
C ARG A 101 -5.55 -6.59 6.41
N GLY A 102 -4.62 -6.55 7.36
CA GLY A 102 -4.30 -5.33 8.12
C GLY A 102 -3.77 -4.23 7.21
N TRP A 103 -2.87 -4.57 6.28
CA TRP A 103 -2.36 -3.63 5.30
C TRP A 103 -3.47 -3.13 4.35
N PHE A 104 -4.34 -4.02 3.87
CA PHE A 104 -5.50 -3.66 3.07
C PHE A 104 -6.44 -2.73 3.82
N GLY A 105 -6.75 -3.00 5.08
CA GLY A 105 -7.63 -2.15 5.90
C GLY A 105 -7.18 -0.69 5.91
N TYR A 106 -5.87 -0.44 5.94
CA TYR A 106 -5.30 0.89 5.88
C TYR A 106 -5.30 1.47 4.46
N PHE A 107 -4.93 0.68 3.45
CA PHE A 107 -4.75 1.14 2.07
C PHE A 107 -5.93 0.85 1.13
N LYS A 108 -7.11 0.50 1.64
CA LYS A 108 -8.30 0.11 0.85
C LYS A 108 -8.75 1.17 -0.18
N HIS A 109 -8.39 2.44 0.04
CA HIS A 109 -8.73 3.54 -0.85
C HIS A 109 -7.66 3.80 -1.93
N ALA A 110 -6.62 2.99 -2.01
CA ALA A 110 -5.60 3.13 -3.04
C ALA A 110 -6.07 2.57 -4.40
N GLU A 111 -5.33 2.92 -5.45
CA GLU A 111 -5.59 2.45 -6.81
C GLU A 111 -5.51 0.93 -6.93
N ALA A 112 -6.38 0.32 -7.75
CA ALA A 112 -6.44 -1.13 -7.98
C ALA A 112 -5.10 -1.68 -8.48
N ALA A 113 -4.37 -0.93 -9.29
CA ALA A 113 -3.07 -1.35 -9.80
C ALA A 113 -2.04 -1.61 -8.69
N ALA A 114 -2.09 -0.86 -7.57
CA ALA A 114 -1.23 -1.11 -6.42
C ALA A 114 -1.59 -2.43 -5.72
N MET A 115 -2.87 -2.78 -5.64
CA MET A 115 -3.33 -4.05 -5.09
C MET A 115 -2.88 -5.23 -5.96
N ARG A 116 -3.06 -5.12 -7.28
CA ARG A 116 -2.59 -6.12 -8.25
C ARG A 116 -1.08 -6.36 -8.17
N GLU A 117 -0.30 -5.28 -8.03
CA GLU A 117 1.16 -5.35 -7.88
C GLU A 117 1.57 -6.22 -6.67
N ILE A 118 0.94 -6.00 -5.52
CA ILE A 118 1.23 -6.75 -4.30
C ILE A 118 0.75 -8.20 -4.42
N ASP A 119 -0.47 -8.43 -4.89
CA ASP A 119 -1.01 -9.77 -5.13
C ASP A 119 -0.12 -10.58 -6.08
N GLY A 120 0.32 -9.96 -7.18
CA GLY A 120 1.24 -10.58 -8.14
C GLY A 120 2.58 -10.96 -7.51
N TRP A 121 3.13 -10.06 -6.67
CA TRP A 121 4.37 -10.34 -5.94
C TRP A 121 4.20 -11.50 -4.95
N VAL A 122 3.13 -11.54 -4.17
CA VAL A 122 2.84 -12.64 -3.23
C VAL A 122 2.71 -13.96 -3.97
N ARG A 123 1.90 -14.03 -5.03
CA ARG A 123 1.72 -15.23 -5.85
C ARG A 123 3.04 -15.71 -6.48
N MET A 124 3.85 -14.79 -6.99
CA MET A 124 5.19 -15.12 -7.51
C MET A 124 6.08 -15.74 -6.43
N ARG A 125 6.04 -15.25 -5.20
CA ARG A 125 6.80 -15.83 -4.07
C ARG A 125 6.31 -17.23 -3.71
N LEU A 126 4.99 -17.44 -3.66
CA LEU A 126 4.38 -18.75 -3.40
C LEU A 126 4.72 -19.77 -4.52
N ARG A 127 4.65 -19.36 -5.79
CA ARG A 127 5.11 -20.20 -6.92
C ARG A 127 6.58 -20.56 -6.80
N SER A 128 7.43 -19.61 -6.39
CA SER A 128 8.86 -19.86 -6.18
C SER A 128 9.13 -20.88 -5.06
N LEU A 129 8.29 -20.88 -4.02
CA LEU A 129 8.34 -21.86 -2.93
C LEU A 129 7.95 -23.25 -3.46
N LEU A 130 6.83 -23.36 -4.18
CA LEU A 130 6.37 -24.62 -4.79
C LEU A 130 7.38 -25.17 -5.82
N ARG A 131 7.96 -24.28 -6.64
CA ARG A 131 9.01 -24.63 -7.60
C ARG A 131 10.23 -25.25 -6.91
N LYS A 132 10.69 -24.65 -5.79
CA LYS A 132 11.82 -25.19 -5.00
C LYS A 132 11.54 -26.58 -4.44
N ARG A 133 10.31 -26.84 -3.97
CA ARG A 133 9.88 -28.17 -3.47
C ARG A 133 9.93 -29.27 -4.54
N ARG A 134 9.85 -28.88 -5.80
CA ARG A 134 10.02 -29.77 -6.95
C ARG A 134 11.47 -29.87 -7.43
N GLY A 135 12.44 -29.49 -6.62
CA GLY A 135 13.86 -29.54 -6.97
C GLY A 135 14.33 -28.46 -7.97
N ARG A 136 13.42 -27.56 -8.42
CA ARG A 136 13.76 -26.53 -9.41
C ARG A 136 14.24 -25.23 -8.74
N ARG A 137 15.21 -24.56 -9.37
CA ARG A 137 15.78 -23.29 -8.88
C ARG A 137 15.09 -22.07 -9.51
N GLY A 138 15.26 -20.90 -8.89
CA GLY A 138 14.83 -19.61 -9.41
C GLY A 138 13.41 -19.19 -9.00
N ARG A 139 12.92 -18.11 -9.62
CA ARG A 139 11.57 -17.57 -9.44
C ARG A 139 10.55 -18.42 -10.19
N GLY A 140 9.31 -18.44 -9.73
CA GLY A 140 8.18 -19.01 -10.48
C GLY A 140 8.01 -18.27 -11.82
N ARG A 141 8.03 -18.99 -12.95
CA ARG A 141 7.95 -18.45 -14.31
C ARG A 141 7.45 -19.50 -15.30
N GLY A 142 7.03 -19.07 -16.48
CA GLY A 142 6.59 -19.96 -17.55
C GLY A 142 5.48 -20.90 -17.08
N ASP A 143 5.68 -22.21 -17.25
CA ASP A 143 4.71 -23.26 -16.91
C ASP A 143 4.23 -23.23 -15.45
N ASP A 144 5.00 -22.64 -14.53
CA ASP A 144 4.56 -22.51 -13.14
C ASP A 144 3.28 -21.66 -13.01
N HIS A 145 3.04 -20.70 -13.94
CA HIS A 145 1.81 -19.90 -13.98
C HIS A 145 0.61 -20.74 -14.45
N HIS A 146 0.82 -21.67 -15.38
CA HIS A 146 -0.23 -22.60 -15.83
C HIS A 146 -0.53 -23.66 -14.77
N ARG A 147 0.51 -24.18 -14.12
CA ARG A 147 0.39 -25.24 -13.10
C ARG A 147 -0.25 -24.73 -11.80
N TRP A 148 0.14 -23.55 -11.33
CA TRP A 148 -0.39 -22.92 -10.12
C TRP A 148 -1.03 -21.58 -10.51
N ARG A 149 -2.23 -21.69 -11.11
CA ARG A 149 -3.04 -20.52 -11.49
C ARG A 149 -3.44 -19.74 -10.25
N ASP A 150 -3.90 -18.52 -10.42
CA ASP A 150 -4.32 -17.67 -9.30
C ASP A 150 -5.45 -18.31 -8.49
N ALA A 151 -6.39 -19.02 -9.16
CA ALA A 151 -7.45 -19.79 -8.53
C ALA A 151 -6.91 -20.86 -7.56
N PHE A 152 -5.76 -21.48 -7.84
CA PHE A 152 -5.15 -22.45 -6.94
C PHE A 152 -4.85 -21.84 -5.57
N PHE A 153 -4.32 -20.63 -5.52
CA PHE A 153 -4.02 -19.94 -4.26
C PHE A 153 -5.29 -19.42 -3.60
N ALA A 154 -6.28 -18.97 -4.37
CA ALA A 154 -7.58 -18.57 -3.86
C ALA A 154 -8.28 -19.73 -3.16
N ASN A 155 -8.27 -20.95 -3.76
CA ASN A 155 -8.83 -22.17 -3.16
C ASN A 155 -8.09 -22.61 -1.89
N LEU A 156 -6.82 -22.22 -1.72
CA LEU A 156 -6.07 -22.40 -0.48
C LEU A 156 -6.31 -21.27 0.55
N GLY A 157 -7.23 -20.34 0.26
CA GLY A 157 -7.64 -19.26 1.13
C GLY A 157 -6.70 -18.04 1.11
N LEU A 158 -5.91 -17.84 0.06
CA LEU A 158 -5.08 -16.63 -0.05
C LEU A 158 -5.97 -15.39 -0.16
N PHE A 159 -5.77 -14.43 0.73
CA PHE A 159 -6.44 -13.14 0.67
C PHE A 159 -5.96 -12.34 -0.54
N SER A 160 -6.89 -11.92 -1.40
CA SER A 160 -6.60 -11.03 -2.54
C SER A 160 -6.96 -9.60 -2.19
N LEU A 161 -5.97 -8.73 -2.26
CA LEU A 161 -6.11 -7.28 -2.03
C LEU A 161 -6.98 -6.64 -3.12
N GLU A 162 -6.84 -7.10 -4.38
CA GLU A 162 -7.62 -6.60 -5.52
C GLU A 162 -9.10 -6.91 -5.32
N GLN A 163 -9.45 -8.18 -5.07
CA GLN A 163 -10.84 -8.59 -4.85
C GLN A 163 -11.47 -7.87 -3.64
N ALA A 164 -10.73 -7.75 -2.55
CA ALA A 164 -11.20 -7.03 -1.37
C ALA A 164 -11.49 -5.55 -1.67
N ARG A 165 -10.66 -4.91 -2.51
CA ARG A 165 -10.87 -3.53 -2.95
C ARG A 165 -12.11 -3.40 -3.82
N ASP A 166 -12.31 -4.30 -4.76
CA ASP A 166 -13.47 -4.28 -5.66
C ASP A 166 -14.77 -4.44 -4.88
N LEU A 167 -14.80 -5.33 -3.90
CA LEU A 167 -15.94 -5.49 -2.98
C LEU A 167 -16.18 -4.21 -2.16
N ALA A 168 -15.14 -3.60 -1.62
CA ALA A 168 -15.25 -2.35 -0.87
C ALA A 168 -15.78 -1.19 -1.75
N CYS A 169 -15.37 -1.13 -3.01
CA CYS A 169 -15.87 -0.13 -3.96
C CYS A 169 -17.35 -0.36 -4.34
N GLN A 170 -17.76 -1.62 -4.49
CA GLN A 170 -19.17 -1.97 -4.76
C GLN A 170 -20.07 -1.59 -3.58
N SER A 171 -19.66 -1.92 -2.35
CA SER A 171 -20.41 -1.56 -1.13
C SER A 171 -20.63 -0.05 -1.00
N MET A 172 -19.61 0.77 -1.34
CA MET A 172 -19.75 2.23 -1.31
C MET A 172 -20.73 2.77 -2.37
N LYS A 173 -20.80 2.14 -3.55
CA LYS A 173 -21.72 2.55 -4.61
C LYS A 173 -23.18 2.19 -4.30
N MET A 174 -23.42 1.15 -3.51
CA MET A 174 -24.78 0.73 -3.09
C MET A 174 -25.30 1.55 -1.90
N ALA A 175 -24.44 2.26 -1.19
CA ALA A 175 -24.78 3.09 -0.03
C ALA A 175 -25.11 4.56 -0.40
N HIS A 176 -25.05 4.91 -1.68
CA HIS A 176 -25.44 6.20 -2.27
C HIS A 176 -26.53 6.02 -3.32
#